data_a854d46694e6aabb5570a10c08913109
#
_entry.id   a854d46694e6aabb5570a10c08913109
#
_cell.length_a   1.000
_cell.length_b   1.000
_cell.length_c   1.000
_cell.angle_alpha   90.00
_cell.angle_beta   90.00
_cell.angle_gamma   90.00
#
_symmetry.space_group_name_H-M   'P 1'
#
loop_
_entity.id
_entity.type
_entity.pdbx_description
1 polymer ?
#
loop_
_entity_poly.entity_id
_entity_poly.type
_entity_poly.pdbx_seq_one_letter_code
_entity_poly.pdbx_strand_id
1 'polypeptide(L)'
;MGGDCIGSDLVPLSTGQDFVGMVVDTAAGNPPVIKANEPHISAIRFLMNENDLRLLNDIKQNHPSNLKKVVIEGDVKTASITDSGSRPGFFILQAESYEEMETLLHHGPWENPIHVFDTPVQKLRYNDGKNTFFMKRDDLLPFAFGGNKVRFARKFVEDMQEEHCDSMIIYGNYHSNLCRILATLCHELEIPCYMVHNTEDIKEDRETSNSRIIRQMGVVEIPCGKAGIAAAVEQAMAELREKGYKPYYIYGNSRGQGREWVPMRSYEAVYDEICCYENRHGVHFDYIFLASSTNATQSGLLAGSLRQGDDRRIVGISVSRNAARGREVITGNLREYAKKFHRTLPDDLEDHIHFTDSYMEGGYGAWSEPAADLIRQIYGSEGIPLDMTYTGKAFYGMVKYLEENQIQGKQILFLHTGGTPLFFDFLEQEDK
;
A
#
# COMPACT_ATOMS: atom_id res chain seq x y z
N MET A 1 -20.34 15.74 -24.04
CA MET A 1 -21.22 14.55 -24.05
C MET A 1 -20.59 13.53 -23.12
N GLY A 2 -21.40 12.86 -22.29
CA GLY A 2 -20.93 11.83 -21.39
C GLY A 2 -20.39 10.63 -22.16
N GLY A 3 -19.30 10.00 -21.65
CA GLY A 3 -18.77 8.75 -22.19
C GLY A 3 -19.72 7.58 -21.92
N ASP A 4 -19.24 6.41 -22.25
CA ASP A 4 -19.88 5.07 -22.16
C ASP A 4 -21.18 4.95 -21.34
N CYS A 5 -22.32 4.84 -22.00
CA CYS A 5 -23.64 4.60 -21.39
C CYS A 5 -24.16 5.68 -20.41
N ILE A 6 -23.50 6.81 -20.22
CA ILE A 6 -23.96 7.83 -19.25
C ILE A 6 -25.32 8.38 -19.67
N GLY A 7 -25.43 8.93 -20.89
CA GLY A 7 -26.68 9.52 -21.38
C GLY A 7 -27.75 8.51 -21.74
N SER A 8 -27.37 7.35 -22.27
CA SER A 8 -28.32 6.33 -22.76
C SER A 8 -28.85 5.40 -21.69
N ASP A 9 -28.10 5.15 -20.63
CA ASP A 9 -28.43 4.15 -19.62
C ASP A 9 -28.41 4.72 -18.18
N LEU A 10 -27.29 5.32 -17.72
CA LEU A 10 -27.19 5.74 -16.33
C LEU A 10 -28.14 6.87 -15.96
N VAL A 11 -28.26 7.91 -16.80
CA VAL A 11 -29.17 9.02 -16.53
C VAL A 11 -30.65 8.54 -16.52
N PRO A 12 -31.14 7.77 -17.51
CA PRO A 12 -32.49 7.20 -17.43
C PRO A 12 -32.72 6.34 -16.19
N LEU A 13 -31.76 5.47 -15.82
CA LEU A 13 -31.87 4.59 -14.65
C LEU A 13 -31.89 5.35 -13.33
N SER A 14 -31.14 6.45 -13.22
CA SER A 14 -31.06 7.22 -11.98
C SER A 14 -32.13 8.29 -11.85
N THR A 15 -32.63 8.86 -12.96
CA THR A 15 -33.55 10.00 -12.94
C THR A 15 -34.91 9.74 -13.58
N GLY A 16 -35.10 8.62 -14.29
CA GLY A 16 -36.27 8.33 -15.08
C GLY A 16 -36.41 9.20 -16.33
N GLN A 17 -35.42 10.02 -16.69
CA GLN A 17 -35.47 10.90 -17.85
C GLN A 17 -34.89 10.25 -19.09
N ASP A 18 -35.57 10.36 -20.22
CA ASP A 18 -35.01 10.02 -21.53
C ASP A 18 -34.08 11.16 -21.99
N PHE A 19 -32.86 11.15 -21.45
CA PHE A 19 -31.89 12.21 -21.72
C PHE A 19 -31.54 12.34 -23.20
N VAL A 20 -31.42 11.22 -23.92
CA VAL A 20 -31.09 11.21 -25.35
C VAL A 20 -32.25 11.79 -26.16
N GLY A 21 -33.46 11.38 -25.85
CA GLY A 21 -34.67 11.95 -26.47
C GLY A 21 -34.79 13.46 -26.22
N MET A 22 -34.55 13.91 -24.98
CA MET A 22 -34.55 15.34 -24.64
C MET A 22 -33.51 16.16 -25.43
N VAL A 23 -32.31 15.60 -25.66
CA VAL A 23 -31.28 16.25 -26.50
C VAL A 23 -31.75 16.35 -27.96
N VAL A 24 -32.37 15.29 -28.52
CA VAL A 24 -32.90 15.26 -29.89
C VAL A 24 -34.04 16.27 -30.02
N ASP A 25 -35.01 16.28 -29.09
CA ASP A 25 -36.12 17.23 -29.09
C ASP A 25 -35.60 18.68 -29.04
N THR A 26 -34.65 18.97 -28.16
CA THR A 26 -34.05 20.31 -28.07
C THR A 26 -33.36 20.70 -29.40
N ALA A 27 -32.66 19.78 -30.01
CA ALA A 27 -32.02 20.02 -31.32
C ALA A 27 -33.02 20.25 -32.46
N ALA A 28 -34.22 19.64 -32.34
CA ALA A 28 -35.33 19.83 -33.25
C ALA A 28 -36.16 21.11 -32.96
N GLY A 29 -35.80 21.88 -31.94
CA GLY A 29 -36.52 23.09 -31.56
C GLY A 29 -37.70 22.87 -30.60
N ASN A 30 -37.87 21.66 -30.10
CA ASN A 30 -38.91 21.33 -29.14
C ASN A 30 -38.40 21.47 -27.71
N PRO A 31 -39.23 22.03 -26.77
CA PRO A 31 -38.79 22.10 -25.37
C PRO A 31 -38.72 20.68 -24.75
N PRO A 32 -37.69 20.36 -23.97
CA PRO A 32 -37.59 19.06 -23.31
C PRO A 32 -38.67 18.89 -22.24
N VAL A 33 -39.24 17.70 -22.14
CA VAL A 33 -40.24 17.35 -21.12
C VAL A 33 -39.57 16.66 -19.97
N ILE A 34 -39.52 17.32 -18.79
CA ILE A 34 -38.98 16.77 -17.54
C ILE A 34 -40.12 16.05 -16.81
N LYS A 35 -39.93 14.78 -16.50
CA LYS A 35 -40.87 13.95 -15.74
C LYS A 35 -40.49 13.94 -14.27
N ALA A 36 -41.45 14.11 -13.36
CA ALA A 36 -41.21 13.85 -11.94
C ALA A 36 -41.00 12.34 -11.73
N ASN A 37 -39.93 11.95 -11.11
CA ASN A 37 -39.61 10.57 -10.77
C ASN A 37 -38.82 10.51 -9.47
N GLU A 38 -38.91 9.38 -8.78
CA GLU A 38 -38.04 9.12 -7.63
C GLU A 38 -36.62 8.81 -8.11
N PRO A 39 -35.59 9.42 -7.51
CA PRO A 39 -34.22 9.19 -7.92
C PRO A 39 -33.73 7.82 -7.40
N HIS A 40 -33.00 7.12 -8.23
CA HIS A 40 -32.27 5.89 -7.88
C HIS A 40 -30.76 6.08 -8.03
N ILE A 41 -29.99 5.17 -7.47
CA ILE A 41 -28.55 5.13 -7.69
C ILE A 41 -28.26 4.17 -8.84
N SER A 42 -27.52 4.62 -9.84
CA SER A 42 -27.06 3.76 -10.93
C SER A 42 -25.53 3.81 -11.06
N ALA A 43 -24.92 2.66 -11.32
CA ALA A 43 -23.48 2.53 -11.52
C ALA A 43 -23.16 1.63 -12.70
N ILE A 44 -22.07 1.94 -13.41
CA ILE A 44 -21.47 1.07 -14.41
C ILE A 44 -20.18 0.48 -13.85
N ARG A 45 -20.03 -0.83 -13.97
CA ARG A 45 -18.79 -1.54 -13.65
C ARG A 45 -18.21 -2.15 -14.91
N PHE A 46 -16.98 -1.77 -15.26
CA PHE A 46 -16.26 -2.35 -16.38
C PHE A 46 -15.62 -3.68 -15.98
N LEU A 47 -15.62 -4.64 -16.89
CA LEU A 47 -14.98 -5.93 -16.72
C LEU A 47 -13.50 -5.78 -17.05
N MET A 48 -12.68 -5.57 -16.03
CA MET A 48 -11.24 -5.33 -16.18
C MET A 48 -10.40 -6.58 -15.89
N ASN A 49 -10.96 -7.55 -15.14
CA ASN A 49 -10.27 -8.74 -14.69
C ASN A 49 -11.26 -9.83 -14.24
N GLU A 50 -10.74 -10.99 -13.82
CA GLU A 50 -11.57 -12.12 -13.36
C GLU A 50 -12.44 -11.79 -12.14
N ASN A 51 -12.03 -10.85 -11.27
CA ASN A 51 -12.83 -10.49 -10.11
C ASN A 51 -14.11 -9.76 -10.52
N ASP A 52 -14.05 -8.92 -11.56
CA ASP A 52 -15.24 -8.28 -12.10
C ASP A 52 -16.24 -9.32 -12.70
N LEU A 53 -15.72 -10.41 -13.30
CA LEU A 53 -16.56 -11.53 -13.73
C LEU A 53 -17.20 -12.29 -12.56
N ARG A 54 -16.45 -12.49 -11.46
CA ARG A 54 -16.99 -13.14 -10.26
C ARG A 54 -18.08 -12.28 -9.64
N LEU A 55 -17.85 -10.97 -9.50
CA LEU A 55 -18.87 -10.02 -9.03
C LEU A 55 -20.12 -10.09 -9.91
N LEU A 56 -19.98 -10.01 -11.23
CA LEU A 56 -21.09 -10.12 -12.15
C LEU A 56 -21.87 -11.43 -11.96
N ASN A 57 -21.17 -12.55 -11.74
CA ASN A 57 -21.82 -13.85 -11.52
C ASN A 57 -22.53 -13.90 -10.16
N ASP A 58 -21.95 -13.34 -9.11
CA ASP A 58 -22.58 -13.22 -7.79
C ASP A 58 -23.85 -12.37 -7.88
N ILE A 59 -23.78 -11.20 -8.51
CA ILE A 59 -24.94 -10.33 -8.71
C ILE A 59 -26.04 -11.03 -9.53
N LYS A 60 -25.67 -11.77 -10.57
CA LYS A 60 -26.65 -12.55 -11.34
C LYS A 60 -27.38 -13.58 -10.50
N GLN A 61 -26.70 -14.19 -9.54
CA GLN A 61 -27.27 -15.23 -8.67
C GLN A 61 -28.06 -14.64 -7.51
N ASN A 62 -27.50 -13.67 -6.81
CA ASN A 62 -27.97 -13.20 -5.52
C ASN A 62 -28.77 -11.89 -5.60
N HIS A 63 -28.49 -11.04 -6.60
CA HIS A 63 -29.09 -9.70 -6.76
C HIS A 63 -29.56 -9.42 -8.19
N PRO A 64 -30.32 -10.34 -8.85
CA PRO A 64 -30.69 -10.19 -10.27
C PRO A 64 -31.58 -8.96 -10.55
N SER A 65 -32.33 -8.48 -9.56
CA SER A 65 -33.18 -7.29 -9.68
C SER A 65 -32.40 -5.99 -9.85
N ASN A 66 -31.19 -5.94 -9.27
CA ASN A 66 -30.31 -4.78 -9.36
C ASN A 66 -29.53 -4.72 -10.68
N LEU A 67 -29.41 -5.84 -11.41
CA LEU A 67 -28.66 -5.94 -12.67
C LEU A 67 -29.53 -5.47 -13.85
N LYS A 68 -29.18 -4.35 -14.47
CA LYS A 68 -29.99 -3.74 -15.54
C LYS A 68 -29.45 -4.02 -16.94
N LYS A 69 -28.13 -4.16 -17.09
CA LYS A 69 -27.49 -4.39 -18.39
C LYS A 69 -26.19 -5.14 -18.22
N VAL A 70 -25.87 -6.03 -19.16
CA VAL A 70 -24.59 -6.73 -19.27
C VAL A 70 -24.16 -6.71 -20.73
N VAL A 71 -22.93 -6.32 -20.97
CA VAL A 71 -22.28 -6.36 -22.28
C VAL A 71 -20.91 -7.04 -22.11
N ILE A 72 -20.66 -8.10 -22.87
CA ILE A 72 -19.39 -8.80 -22.92
C ILE A 72 -19.03 -8.97 -24.39
N GLU A 73 -17.99 -8.29 -24.84
CA GLU A 73 -17.54 -8.25 -26.24
C GLU A 73 -16.18 -8.95 -26.44
N GLY A 74 -15.45 -9.25 -25.36
CA GLY A 74 -14.14 -9.88 -25.39
C GLY A 74 -13.91 -10.85 -24.25
N ASP A 75 -12.77 -11.55 -24.29
CA ASP A 75 -12.35 -12.43 -23.20
C ASP A 75 -11.68 -11.60 -22.10
N VAL A 76 -12.36 -11.48 -20.96
CA VAL A 76 -11.89 -10.70 -19.80
C VAL A 76 -10.58 -11.23 -19.23
N LYS A 77 -10.29 -12.52 -19.40
CA LYS A 77 -9.08 -13.16 -18.85
C LYS A 77 -7.81 -12.81 -19.61
N THR A 78 -7.95 -12.58 -20.92
CA THR A 78 -6.81 -12.37 -21.82
C THR A 78 -6.74 -10.94 -22.38
N ALA A 79 -7.72 -10.09 -22.06
CA ALA A 79 -7.79 -8.74 -22.57
C ALA A 79 -6.60 -7.87 -22.12
N SER A 80 -5.94 -7.24 -23.09
CA SER A 80 -4.95 -6.18 -22.83
C SER A 80 -5.67 -4.84 -22.95
N ILE A 81 -5.94 -4.21 -21.82
CA ILE A 81 -6.71 -2.95 -21.77
C ILE A 81 -5.73 -1.78 -21.85
N THR A 82 -5.77 -1.06 -22.97
CA THR A 82 -4.91 0.10 -23.24
C THR A 82 -5.68 1.42 -23.23
N ASP A 83 -6.98 1.37 -23.49
CA ASP A 83 -7.89 2.52 -23.55
C ASP A 83 -9.33 2.12 -23.23
N SER A 84 -10.27 3.05 -23.32
CA SER A 84 -11.69 2.78 -23.05
C SER A 84 -12.34 1.86 -24.08
N GLY A 85 -11.86 1.82 -25.32
CA GLY A 85 -12.41 1.00 -26.40
C GLY A 85 -11.93 -0.45 -26.37
N SER A 86 -10.84 -0.75 -25.65
CA SER A 86 -10.27 -2.09 -25.50
C SER A 86 -10.81 -2.86 -24.29
N ARG A 87 -11.79 -2.31 -23.55
CA ARG A 87 -12.43 -2.97 -22.42
C ARG A 87 -13.28 -4.14 -22.91
N PRO A 88 -13.15 -5.34 -22.33
CA PRO A 88 -13.86 -6.53 -22.81
C PRO A 88 -15.37 -6.54 -22.49
N GLY A 89 -15.85 -5.60 -21.69
CA GLY A 89 -17.28 -5.49 -21.38
C GLY A 89 -17.56 -4.64 -20.14
N PHE A 90 -18.85 -4.60 -19.79
CA PHE A 90 -19.33 -3.92 -18.58
C PHE A 90 -20.70 -4.47 -18.14
N PHE A 91 -21.12 -4.10 -16.95
CA PHE A 91 -22.49 -4.27 -16.48
C PHE A 91 -22.98 -3.01 -15.76
N ILE A 92 -24.29 -2.82 -15.73
CA ILE A 92 -24.96 -1.68 -15.11
C ILE A 92 -25.86 -2.15 -14.00
N LEU A 93 -25.73 -1.50 -12.85
CA LEU A 93 -26.53 -1.73 -11.65
C LEU A 93 -27.45 -0.54 -11.36
N GLN A 94 -28.56 -0.83 -10.69
CA GLN A 94 -29.42 0.17 -10.07
C GLN A 94 -29.74 -0.27 -8.64
N ALA A 95 -29.73 0.68 -7.71
CA ALA A 95 -30.02 0.47 -6.29
C ALA A 95 -30.91 1.60 -5.77
N GLU A 96 -31.61 1.35 -4.67
CA GLU A 96 -32.47 2.34 -4.00
C GLU A 96 -31.67 3.33 -3.15
N SER A 97 -30.46 2.93 -2.71
CA SER A 97 -29.58 3.76 -1.87
C SER A 97 -28.10 3.59 -2.22
N TYR A 98 -27.27 4.55 -1.76
CA TYR A 98 -25.82 4.44 -1.88
C TYR A 98 -25.27 3.23 -1.11
N GLU A 99 -25.81 2.95 0.08
CA GLU A 99 -25.41 1.82 0.92
C GLU A 99 -25.66 0.49 0.21
N GLU A 100 -26.82 0.33 -0.43
CA GLU A 100 -27.13 -0.86 -1.25
C GLU A 100 -26.16 -0.95 -2.44
N MET A 101 -25.91 0.15 -3.16
CA MET A 101 -24.97 0.16 -4.28
C MET A 101 -23.55 -0.20 -3.87
N GLU A 102 -23.08 0.32 -2.74
CA GLU A 102 -21.78 -0.04 -2.17
C GLU A 102 -21.72 -1.53 -1.87
N THR A 103 -22.75 -2.09 -1.22
CA THR A 103 -22.85 -3.52 -0.95
C THR A 103 -22.77 -4.37 -2.23
N LEU A 104 -23.48 -3.96 -3.29
CA LEU A 104 -23.48 -4.64 -4.58
C LEU A 104 -22.12 -4.59 -5.31
N LEU A 105 -21.35 -3.52 -5.10
CA LEU A 105 -20.06 -3.32 -5.79
C LEU A 105 -18.87 -3.89 -5.03
N HIS A 106 -19.07 -4.32 -3.78
CA HIS A 106 -18.00 -4.87 -2.94
C HIS A 106 -17.78 -6.36 -3.21
N HIS A 107 -16.50 -6.73 -3.23
CA HIS A 107 -16.05 -8.10 -3.43
C HIS A 107 -15.63 -8.75 -2.11
N GLY A 108 -16.19 -9.91 -1.83
CA GLY A 108 -15.75 -10.76 -0.73
C GLY A 108 -16.56 -10.62 0.54
N PRO A 109 -16.26 -11.43 1.57
CA PRO A 109 -17.00 -11.46 2.83
C PRO A 109 -16.82 -10.21 3.70
N TRP A 110 -15.87 -9.32 3.33
CA TRP A 110 -15.61 -8.07 4.05
C TRP A 110 -15.33 -6.92 3.07
N GLU A 111 -15.76 -5.73 3.45
CA GLU A 111 -15.28 -4.50 2.85
C GLU A 111 -13.83 -4.24 3.29
N ASN A 112 -12.97 -3.77 2.36
CA ASN A 112 -11.62 -3.39 2.74
C ASN A 112 -11.66 -2.02 3.45
N PRO A 113 -11.42 -1.97 4.78
CA PRO A 113 -11.57 -0.73 5.55
C PRO A 113 -10.46 0.28 5.25
N ILE A 114 -9.45 -0.11 4.47
CA ILE A 114 -8.28 0.74 4.21
C ILE A 114 -8.51 1.62 2.99
N HIS A 115 -8.75 2.89 3.23
CA HIS A 115 -8.75 3.93 2.21
C HIS A 115 -7.33 4.50 2.05
N VAL A 116 -6.80 4.44 0.83
CA VAL A 116 -5.49 5.01 0.48
C VAL A 116 -5.68 6.15 -0.50
N PHE A 117 -5.02 7.27 -0.23
CA PHE A 117 -5.02 8.46 -1.08
C PHE A 117 -3.58 8.96 -1.31
N ASP A 118 -3.41 9.88 -2.23
CA ASP A 118 -2.14 10.56 -2.48
C ASP A 118 -1.72 11.36 -1.24
N THR A 119 -0.69 10.88 -0.56
CA THR A 119 -0.22 11.57 0.66
C THR A 119 0.52 12.86 0.30
N PRO A 120 0.44 13.89 1.17
CA PRO A 120 1.10 15.16 0.90
C PRO A 120 2.61 15.03 0.73
N VAL A 121 3.17 15.86 -0.14
CA VAL A 121 4.61 16.14 -0.19
C VAL A 121 4.84 17.53 0.39
N GLN A 122 5.57 17.59 1.49
CA GLN A 122 5.85 18.81 2.23
C GLN A 122 7.30 19.25 1.98
N LYS A 123 7.51 20.52 1.58
CA LYS A 123 8.83 21.13 1.58
C LYS A 123 9.24 21.41 3.02
N LEU A 124 10.41 20.93 3.44
CA LEU A 124 10.89 21.11 4.80
C LEU A 124 11.58 22.47 4.99
N ARG A 125 11.54 22.98 6.23
CA ARG A 125 12.37 24.11 6.68
C ARG A 125 13.79 23.65 6.98
N TYR A 126 13.96 22.35 7.27
CA TYR A 126 15.26 21.74 7.45
C TYR A 126 16.17 22.10 6.27
N ASN A 127 17.37 22.56 6.56
CA ASN A 127 18.32 23.06 5.57
C ASN A 127 19.75 22.70 5.97
N ASP A 128 20.47 22.00 5.12
CA ASP A 128 21.91 21.70 5.26
C ASP A 128 22.80 22.79 4.62
N GLY A 129 22.19 23.88 4.13
CA GLY A 129 22.89 24.94 3.41
C GLY A 129 23.27 24.61 1.97
N LYS A 130 22.94 23.43 1.46
CA LYS A 130 23.39 22.90 0.16
C LYS A 130 22.27 22.36 -0.71
N ASN A 131 21.25 21.72 -0.11
CA ASN A 131 20.17 21.03 -0.82
C ASN A 131 18.79 21.55 -0.40
N THR A 132 17.77 21.18 -1.16
CA THR A 132 16.36 21.45 -0.80
C THR A 132 15.68 20.14 -0.44
N PHE A 133 15.03 20.11 0.73
CA PHE A 133 14.44 18.89 1.28
C PHE A 133 12.92 18.90 1.18
N PHE A 134 12.38 17.76 0.82
CA PHE A 134 10.94 17.47 0.80
C PHE A 134 10.68 16.16 1.54
N MET A 135 9.48 16.00 2.05
CA MET A 135 9.04 14.78 2.71
C MET A 135 7.67 14.33 2.19
N LYS A 136 7.60 13.10 1.66
CA LYS A 136 6.32 12.46 1.34
C LYS A 136 5.77 11.81 2.60
N ARG A 137 4.57 12.21 3.00
CA ARG A 137 3.99 12.02 4.32
C ARG A 137 3.08 10.78 4.38
N ASP A 138 3.64 9.57 4.16
CA ASP A 138 2.86 8.33 4.32
C ASP A 138 2.48 8.03 5.79
N ASP A 139 3.12 8.69 6.75
CA ASP A 139 2.71 8.70 8.15
C ASP A 139 1.31 9.28 8.39
N LEU A 140 0.79 10.09 7.46
CA LEU A 140 -0.55 10.69 7.52
C LEU A 140 -1.67 9.81 6.94
N LEU A 141 -1.38 8.59 6.51
CA LEU A 141 -2.43 7.65 6.11
C LEU A 141 -3.34 7.34 7.31
N PRO A 142 -4.68 7.34 7.15
CA PRO A 142 -5.60 7.45 8.30
C PRO A 142 -5.88 6.14 9.02
N PHE A 143 -5.21 5.04 8.69
CA PHE A 143 -5.45 3.74 9.31
C PHE A 143 -4.37 3.39 10.34
N ALA A 144 -4.77 2.98 11.54
CA ALA A 144 -3.91 2.43 12.58
C ALA A 144 -2.59 3.22 12.77
N PHE A 145 -2.67 4.55 12.93
CA PHE A 145 -1.53 5.48 13.08
C PHE A 145 -0.61 5.60 11.85
N GLY A 146 -1.11 5.30 10.67
CA GLY A 146 -0.43 5.58 9.41
C GLY A 146 0.83 4.77 9.10
N GLY A 147 1.47 5.16 8.03
CA GLY A 147 2.73 4.59 7.55
C GLY A 147 2.59 3.73 6.29
N ASN A 148 3.72 3.44 5.68
CA ASN A 148 3.82 2.64 4.45
C ASN A 148 3.13 1.27 4.52
N LYS A 149 3.00 0.72 5.72
CA LYS A 149 2.38 -0.59 5.94
C LYS A 149 0.86 -0.58 5.77
N VAL A 150 0.21 0.59 5.84
CA VAL A 150 -1.20 0.77 5.48
C VAL A 150 -1.43 0.42 4.00
N ARG A 151 -0.54 0.89 3.12
CA ARG A 151 -0.60 0.55 1.69
C ARG A 151 -0.37 -0.94 1.44
N PHE A 152 0.53 -1.56 2.19
CA PHE A 152 0.76 -3.00 2.14
C PHE A 152 -0.47 -3.78 2.60
N ALA A 153 -1.05 -3.40 3.74
CA ALA A 153 -2.20 -4.05 4.32
C ALA A 153 -3.39 -4.06 3.35
N ARG A 154 -3.65 -2.93 2.69
CA ARG A 154 -4.66 -2.87 1.63
C ARG A 154 -4.44 -3.93 0.55
N LYS A 155 -3.20 -4.07 0.05
CA LYS A 155 -2.86 -5.05 -0.98
C LYS A 155 -2.92 -6.49 -0.48
N PHE A 156 -2.57 -6.73 0.79
CA PHE A 156 -2.73 -8.06 1.39
C PHE A 156 -4.21 -8.46 1.51
N VAL A 157 -5.11 -7.53 1.85
CA VAL A 157 -6.55 -7.82 1.86
C VAL A 157 -7.05 -8.14 0.46
N GLU A 158 -6.67 -7.35 -0.55
CA GLU A 158 -7.04 -7.59 -1.94
C GLU A 158 -6.59 -9.01 -2.38
N ASP A 159 -5.34 -9.40 -2.12
CA ASP A 159 -4.79 -10.73 -2.45
C ASP A 159 -5.45 -11.85 -1.64
N MET A 160 -5.71 -11.61 -0.35
CA MET A 160 -6.40 -12.55 0.54
C MET A 160 -7.85 -12.81 0.08
N GLN A 161 -8.57 -11.78 -0.36
CA GLN A 161 -9.91 -11.91 -0.93
C GLN A 161 -9.88 -12.67 -2.25
N GLU A 162 -8.91 -12.38 -3.13
CA GLU A 162 -8.73 -13.10 -4.39
C GLU A 162 -8.48 -14.60 -4.16
N GLU A 163 -7.76 -14.94 -3.10
CA GLU A 163 -7.52 -16.32 -2.71
C GLU A 163 -8.65 -16.94 -1.86
N HIS A 164 -9.71 -16.19 -1.53
CA HIS A 164 -10.82 -16.63 -0.65
C HIS A 164 -10.34 -17.13 0.72
N CYS A 165 -9.34 -16.49 1.30
CA CYS A 165 -8.88 -16.76 2.64
C CYS A 165 -9.68 -15.93 3.65
N ASP A 166 -9.83 -16.43 4.90
CA ASP A 166 -10.68 -15.86 5.95
C ASP A 166 -9.97 -15.73 7.32
N SER A 167 -8.67 -15.94 7.34
CA SER A 167 -7.81 -15.78 8.51
C SER A 167 -6.40 -15.41 8.09
N MET A 168 -5.66 -14.69 8.93
CA MET A 168 -4.34 -14.17 8.57
C MET A 168 -3.25 -14.64 9.53
N ILE A 169 -2.09 -14.97 8.97
CA ILE A 169 -0.86 -15.23 9.71
C ILE A 169 0.12 -14.11 9.37
N ILE A 170 0.58 -13.41 10.40
CA ILE A 170 1.57 -12.35 10.30
C ILE A 170 2.87 -12.76 10.96
N TYR A 171 3.98 -12.14 10.58
CA TYR A 171 5.30 -12.41 11.14
C TYR A 171 6.02 -11.11 11.49
N GLY A 172 6.63 -11.07 12.68
CA GLY A 172 7.43 -9.93 13.11
C GLY A 172 7.83 -9.99 14.58
N ASN A 173 8.21 -8.85 15.10
CA ASN A 173 8.55 -8.64 16.50
C ASN A 173 7.78 -7.43 17.08
N TYR A 174 8.01 -7.09 18.34
CA TYR A 174 7.30 -6.03 19.04
C TYR A 174 7.54 -4.60 18.53
N HIS A 175 8.55 -4.38 17.67
CA HIS A 175 8.74 -3.09 16.98
C HIS A 175 8.03 -3.01 15.63
N SER A 176 7.37 -4.09 15.18
CA SER A 176 6.84 -4.19 13.83
C SER A 176 5.62 -3.31 13.60
N ASN A 177 5.80 -2.25 12.79
CA ASN A 177 4.69 -1.46 12.27
C ASN A 177 3.75 -2.27 11.35
N LEU A 178 4.27 -3.31 10.66
CA LEU A 178 3.44 -4.18 9.83
C LEU A 178 2.51 -5.05 10.69
N CYS A 179 3.04 -5.69 11.74
CA CYS A 179 2.23 -6.50 12.65
C CYS A 179 1.14 -5.65 13.33
N ARG A 180 1.47 -4.43 13.78
CA ARG A 180 0.48 -3.51 14.35
C ARG A 180 -0.67 -3.23 13.39
N ILE A 181 -0.37 -2.85 12.16
CA ILE A 181 -1.40 -2.50 11.17
C ILE A 181 -2.22 -3.72 10.78
N LEU A 182 -1.60 -4.88 10.55
CA LEU A 182 -2.32 -6.09 10.17
C LEU A 182 -3.14 -6.67 11.34
N ALA A 183 -2.66 -6.57 12.58
CA ALA A 183 -3.43 -6.94 13.76
C ALA A 183 -4.69 -6.07 13.88
N THR A 184 -4.57 -4.74 13.73
CA THR A 184 -5.72 -3.82 13.74
C THR A 184 -6.69 -4.14 12.60
N LEU A 185 -6.18 -4.43 11.41
CA LEU A 185 -6.98 -4.81 10.25
C LEU A 185 -7.78 -6.09 10.48
N CYS A 186 -7.13 -7.14 10.99
CA CYS A 186 -7.81 -8.41 11.29
C CYS A 186 -8.88 -8.25 12.38
N HIS A 187 -8.62 -7.40 13.38
CA HIS A 187 -9.59 -7.07 14.40
C HIS A 187 -10.82 -6.36 13.81
N GLU A 188 -10.63 -5.39 12.93
CA GLU A 188 -11.72 -4.65 12.27
C GLU A 188 -12.52 -5.52 11.29
N LEU A 189 -11.85 -6.48 10.63
CA LEU A 189 -12.50 -7.46 9.74
C LEU A 189 -13.13 -8.64 10.51
N GLU A 190 -12.98 -8.69 11.83
CA GLU A 190 -13.46 -9.79 12.70
C GLU A 190 -12.92 -11.17 12.27
N ILE A 191 -11.68 -11.23 11.75
CA ILE A 191 -11.04 -12.47 11.29
C ILE A 191 -9.92 -12.90 12.25
N PRO A 192 -9.68 -14.22 12.41
CA PRO A 192 -8.57 -14.72 13.22
C PRO A 192 -7.22 -14.22 12.71
N CYS A 193 -6.40 -13.71 13.64
CA CYS A 193 -5.03 -13.27 13.37
C CYS A 193 -4.03 -14.03 14.26
N TYR A 194 -3.06 -14.69 13.64
CA TYR A 194 -1.96 -15.37 14.32
C TYR A 194 -0.66 -14.63 14.03
N MET A 195 0.12 -14.30 15.05
CA MET A 195 1.42 -13.66 14.90
C MET A 195 2.54 -14.65 15.26
N VAL A 196 3.32 -15.05 14.28
CA VAL A 196 4.58 -15.73 14.54
C VAL A 196 5.58 -14.68 14.99
N HIS A 197 5.99 -14.78 16.23
CA HIS A 197 6.81 -13.80 16.92
C HIS A 197 8.25 -14.31 17.09
N ASN A 198 9.21 -13.68 16.41
CA ASN A 198 10.62 -13.98 16.58
C ASN A 198 11.16 -13.27 17.85
N THR A 199 11.58 -14.06 18.82
CA THR A 199 12.08 -13.58 20.11
C THR A 199 13.59 -13.28 20.14
N GLU A 200 14.33 -13.59 19.05
CA GLU A 200 15.78 -13.44 18.99
C GLU A 200 16.26 -12.12 18.34
N ASP A 201 15.38 -11.36 17.68
CA ASP A 201 15.76 -10.15 16.93
C ASP A 201 16.04 -8.94 17.81
N ILE A 202 15.63 -8.97 19.08
CA ILE A 202 15.79 -7.88 20.02
C ILE A 202 16.43 -8.41 21.30
N LYS A 203 17.57 -7.82 21.68
CA LYS A 203 18.34 -8.21 22.87
C LYS A 203 17.62 -7.86 24.19
N GLU A 204 16.69 -6.93 24.15
CA GLU A 204 15.85 -6.54 25.29
C GLU A 204 14.40 -6.82 24.95
N ASP A 205 13.74 -7.62 25.78
CA ASP A 205 12.29 -7.91 25.71
C ASP A 205 11.51 -6.68 26.20
N ARG A 206 11.76 -5.54 25.52
CA ARG A 206 11.16 -4.27 25.88
C ARG A 206 9.81 -4.11 25.22
N GLU A 207 8.81 -3.91 26.04
CA GLU A 207 7.49 -3.56 25.58
C GLU A 207 7.50 -2.23 24.83
N THR A 208 6.89 -2.19 23.64
CA THR A 208 6.75 -0.99 22.81
C THR A 208 5.28 -0.61 22.67
N SER A 209 4.99 0.61 22.23
CA SER A 209 3.64 1.04 21.90
C SER A 209 3.01 0.14 20.82
N ASN A 210 3.80 -0.35 19.86
CA ASN A 210 3.32 -1.32 18.86
C ASN A 210 2.90 -2.65 19.53
N SER A 211 3.68 -3.21 20.46
CA SER A 211 3.32 -4.46 21.13
C SER A 211 2.07 -4.33 21.97
N ARG A 212 1.89 -3.19 22.67
CA ARG A 212 0.68 -2.89 23.44
C ARG A 212 -0.55 -2.86 22.54
N ILE A 213 -0.46 -2.21 21.37
CA ILE A 213 -1.56 -2.17 20.39
C ILE A 213 -1.87 -3.57 19.87
N ILE A 214 -0.85 -4.34 19.44
CA ILE A 214 -1.02 -5.70 18.90
C ILE A 214 -1.79 -6.58 19.89
N ARG A 215 -1.40 -6.57 21.17
CA ARG A 215 -2.09 -7.37 22.20
C ARG A 215 -3.55 -6.99 22.43
N GLN A 216 -3.90 -5.69 22.28
CA GLN A 216 -5.30 -5.24 22.39
C GLN A 216 -6.17 -5.71 21.22
N MET A 217 -5.57 -6.10 20.11
CA MET A 217 -6.30 -6.57 18.92
C MET A 217 -6.67 -8.05 18.95
N GLY A 218 -6.38 -8.76 20.04
CA GLY A 218 -6.77 -10.18 20.19
C GLY A 218 -5.97 -11.15 19.34
N VAL A 219 -4.74 -10.80 18.97
CA VAL A 219 -3.85 -11.63 18.17
C VAL A 219 -3.37 -12.84 18.97
N VAL A 220 -3.37 -14.04 18.35
CA VAL A 220 -2.77 -15.24 18.92
C VAL A 220 -1.28 -15.24 18.62
N GLU A 221 -0.44 -15.12 19.65
CA GLU A 221 1.01 -15.10 19.48
C GLU A 221 1.61 -16.51 19.54
N ILE A 222 2.49 -16.82 18.58
CA ILE A 222 3.30 -18.04 18.55
C ILE A 222 4.78 -17.62 18.62
N PRO A 223 5.38 -17.60 19.82
CA PRO A 223 6.77 -17.25 19.99
C PRO A 223 7.70 -18.34 19.45
N CYS A 224 8.77 -17.96 18.74
CA CYS A 224 9.78 -18.89 18.23
C CYS A 224 11.15 -18.22 18.11
N GLY A 225 12.20 -19.03 18.04
CA GLY A 225 13.52 -18.58 17.58
C GLY A 225 13.63 -18.57 16.04
N LYS A 226 14.66 -17.95 15.49
CA LYS A 226 14.89 -17.84 14.04
C LYS A 226 14.81 -19.17 13.30
N ALA A 227 15.40 -20.22 13.86
CA ALA A 227 15.38 -21.56 13.26
C ALA A 227 13.99 -22.20 13.27
N GLY A 228 13.08 -21.76 14.16
CA GLY A 228 11.74 -22.31 14.34
C GLY A 228 10.64 -21.62 13.53
N ILE A 229 10.95 -20.53 12.79
CA ILE A 229 9.94 -19.72 12.12
C ILE A 229 9.07 -20.55 11.16
N ALA A 230 9.67 -21.38 10.29
CA ALA A 230 8.93 -22.17 9.33
C ALA A 230 7.97 -23.16 10.03
N ALA A 231 8.43 -23.82 11.11
CA ALA A 231 7.60 -24.74 11.89
C ALA A 231 6.44 -24.00 12.60
N ALA A 232 6.69 -22.82 13.16
CA ALA A 232 5.67 -22.01 13.80
C ALA A 232 4.60 -21.52 12.80
N VAL A 233 4.98 -21.16 11.59
CA VAL A 233 4.04 -20.82 10.50
C VAL A 233 3.18 -22.02 10.11
N GLU A 234 3.79 -23.21 9.93
CA GLU A 234 3.05 -24.44 9.61
C GLU A 234 2.10 -24.83 10.75
N GLN A 235 2.51 -24.67 12.02
CA GLN A 235 1.66 -24.87 13.18
C GLN A 235 0.45 -23.92 13.12
N ALA A 236 0.65 -22.62 12.93
CA ALA A 236 -0.42 -21.63 12.80
C ALA A 236 -1.41 -22.00 11.68
N MET A 237 -0.86 -22.41 10.52
CA MET A 237 -1.69 -22.85 9.40
C MET A 237 -2.53 -24.10 9.74
N ALA A 238 -1.95 -25.07 10.43
CA ALA A 238 -2.64 -26.29 10.83
C ALA A 238 -3.76 -26.00 11.83
N GLU A 239 -3.48 -25.22 12.86
CA GLU A 239 -4.46 -24.83 13.88
C GLU A 239 -5.66 -24.07 13.29
N LEU A 240 -5.42 -23.15 12.35
CA LEU A 240 -6.49 -22.42 11.69
C LEU A 240 -7.34 -23.34 10.81
N ARG A 241 -6.70 -24.25 10.05
CA ARG A 241 -7.43 -25.25 9.23
C ARG A 241 -8.26 -26.23 10.08
N GLU A 242 -7.76 -26.67 11.22
CA GLU A 242 -8.51 -27.51 12.16
C GLU A 242 -9.77 -26.80 12.71
N LYS A 243 -9.71 -25.48 12.83
CA LYS A 243 -10.85 -24.63 13.21
C LYS A 243 -11.78 -24.31 12.04
N GLY A 244 -11.50 -24.80 10.83
CA GLY A 244 -12.31 -24.61 9.64
C GLY A 244 -11.97 -23.37 8.82
N TYR A 245 -10.91 -22.64 9.16
CA TYR A 245 -10.48 -21.45 8.43
C TYR A 245 -9.53 -21.79 7.28
N LYS A 246 -9.48 -20.89 6.28
CA LYS A 246 -8.52 -20.91 5.19
C LYS A 246 -7.44 -19.83 5.40
N PRO A 247 -6.27 -20.20 5.95
CA PRO A 247 -5.28 -19.22 6.38
C PRO A 247 -4.51 -18.57 5.22
N TYR A 248 -4.31 -17.26 5.34
CA TYR A 248 -3.46 -16.45 4.49
C TYR A 248 -2.18 -16.08 5.25
N TYR A 249 -1.01 -16.51 4.77
CA TYR A 249 0.27 -16.07 5.31
C TYR A 249 0.85 -14.96 4.45
N ILE A 250 1.14 -13.79 5.04
CA ILE A 250 1.55 -12.57 4.32
C ILE A 250 2.82 -12.70 3.46
N TYR A 251 3.66 -13.70 3.72
CA TYR A 251 4.86 -13.98 2.93
C TYR A 251 4.71 -15.19 1.99
N GLY A 252 3.53 -15.77 1.86
CA GLY A 252 3.25 -16.88 0.96
C GLY A 252 3.44 -18.23 1.62
N ASN A 253 4.56 -18.91 1.38
CA ASN A 253 4.86 -20.19 2.00
C ASN A 253 5.61 -20.06 3.34
N SER A 254 5.74 -21.13 4.11
CA SER A 254 6.42 -21.14 5.42
C SER A 254 7.91 -20.75 5.37
N ARG A 255 8.51 -20.72 4.18
CA ARG A 255 9.86 -20.20 3.94
C ARG A 255 9.89 -18.69 3.67
N GLY A 256 8.74 -18.04 3.68
CA GLY A 256 8.59 -16.60 3.44
C GLY A 256 8.76 -16.21 1.97
N GLN A 257 8.25 -17.01 1.05
CA GLN A 257 8.36 -16.80 -0.39
C GLN A 257 6.99 -16.91 -1.08
N GLY A 258 6.81 -16.13 -2.14
CA GLY A 258 5.67 -16.21 -3.05
C GLY A 258 4.73 -15.01 -3.05
N ARG A 259 4.86 -14.08 -2.07
CA ARG A 259 4.04 -12.85 -1.99
C ARG A 259 4.86 -11.57 -1.87
N GLU A 260 6.13 -11.60 -2.25
CA GLU A 260 7.01 -10.42 -2.25
C GLU A 260 6.47 -9.30 -3.13
N TRP A 261 5.77 -9.68 -4.19
CA TRP A 261 5.17 -8.77 -5.16
C TRP A 261 3.97 -7.97 -4.60
N VAL A 262 3.26 -8.49 -3.59
CA VAL A 262 2.04 -7.86 -3.05
C VAL A 262 2.35 -6.46 -2.51
N PRO A 263 3.28 -6.29 -1.54
CA PRO A 263 3.63 -4.97 -1.05
C PRO A 263 4.32 -4.09 -2.09
N MET A 264 5.03 -4.67 -3.06
CA MET A 264 5.70 -3.90 -4.12
C MET A 264 4.71 -3.15 -5.01
N ARG A 265 3.56 -3.76 -5.35
CA ARG A 265 2.51 -3.11 -6.15
C ARG A 265 2.05 -1.78 -5.58
N SER A 266 1.97 -1.67 -4.25
CA SER A 266 1.56 -0.42 -3.61
C SER A 266 2.58 0.69 -3.80
N TYR A 267 3.87 0.35 -3.78
CA TYR A 267 4.94 1.34 -3.92
C TYR A 267 5.36 1.61 -5.37
N GLU A 268 5.05 0.75 -6.28
CA GLU A 268 5.06 1.11 -7.71
C GLU A 268 4.02 2.23 -8.00
N ALA A 269 2.82 2.12 -7.41
CA ALA A 269 1.81 3.18 -7.51
C ALA A 269 2.24 4.49 -6.81
N VAL A 270 2.92 4.39 -5.66
CA VAL A 270 3.48 5.58 -4.98
C VAL A 270 4.53 6.30 -5.83
N TYR A 271 5.27 5.55 -6.65
CA TYR A 271 6.18 6.18 -7.61
C TYR A 271 5.43 7.06 -8.60
N ASP A 272 4.29 6.61 -9.10
CA ASP A 272 3.42 7.43 -9.96
C ASP A 272 2.86 8.65 -9.23
N GLU A 273 2.47 8.52 -7.94
CA GLU A 273 2.07 9.68 -7.12
C GLU A 273 3.18 10.73 -7.05
N ILE A 274 4.45 10.30 -6.90
CA ILE A 274 5.63 11.21 -6.87
C ILE A 274 5.79 11.90 -8.22
N CYS A 275 5.75 11.18 -9.34
CA CYS A 275 5.84 11.76 -10.68
C CYS A 275 4.69 12.74 -10.97
N CYS A 276 3.47 12.42 -10.54
CA CYS A 276 2.31 13.31 -10.65
C CYS A 276 2.50 14.59 -9.84
N TYR A 277 3.05 14.50 -8.63
CA TYR A 277 3.39 15.66 -7.81
C TYR A 277 4.43 16.55 -8.51
N GLU A 278 5.52 15.97 -9.01
CA GLU A 278 6.58 16.67 -9.73
C GLU A 278 6.04 17.44 -10.93
N ASN A 279 5.24 16.77 -11.76
CA ASN A 279 4.62 17.39 -12.94
C ASN A 279 3.68 18.54 -12.56
N ARG A 280 2.91 18.41 -11.50
CA ARG A 280 1.96 19.42 -11.03
C ARG A 280 2.65 20.67 -10.45
N HIS A 281 3.81 20.49 -9.81
CA HIS A 281 4.50 21.56 -9.09
C HIS A 281 5.75 22.06 -9.79
N GLY A 282 6.13 21.48 -10.93
CA GLY A 282 7.33 21.88 -11.69
C GLY A 282 8.63 21.61 -10.92
N VAL A 283 8.68 20.53 -10.15
CA VAL A 283 9.86 20.07 -9.39
C VAL A 283 10.31 18.73 -9.92
N HIS A 284 11.58 18.39 -9.70
CA HIS A 284 12.13 17.07 -9.97
C HIS A 284 13.01 16.65 -8.78
N PHE A 285 12.77 15.45 -8.23
CA PHE A 285 13.56 14.93 -7.13
C PHE A 285 14.74 14.12 -7.69
N ASP A 286 15.95 14.61 -7.48
CA ASP A 286 17.20 13.92 -7.87
C ASP A 286 17.39 12.63 -7.07
N TYR A 287 16.94 12.63 -5.80
CA TYR A 287 17.09 11.53 -4.86
C TYR A 287 15.79 11.28 -4.11
N ILE A 288 15.48 10.00 -3.91
CA ILE A 288 14.45 9.55 -2.96
C ILE A 288 15.13 8.69 -1.89
N PHE A 289 15.04 9.12 -0.63
CA PHE A 289 15.56 8.37 0.51
C PHE A 289 14.44 7.74 1.32
N LEU A 290 14.69 6.57 1.90
CA LEU A 290 13.75 5.87 2.78
C LEU A 290 14.44 4.92 3.73
N ALA A 291 13.76 4.60 4.84
CA ALA A 291 14.13 3.49 5.71
C ALA A 291 13.87 2.15 4.98
N SER A 292 14.90 1.30 4.88
CA SER A 292 14.80 0.03 4.19
C SER A 292 15.19 -1.13 5.12
N SER A 293 14.23 -2.00 5.45
CA SER A 293 14.38 -3.18 6.32
C SER A 293 14.06 -4.45 5.56
N THR A 294 12.79 -4.72 5.24
CA THR A 294 12.38 -5.87 4.40
C THR A 294 12.65 -5.64 2.91
N ASN A 295 12.99 -4.42 2.53
CA ASN A 295 13.28 -3.92 1.19
C ASN A 295 12.09 -3.81 0.23
N ALA A 296 10.88 -4.27 0.59
CA ALA A 296 9.71 -4.27 -0.31
C ALA A 296 9.30 -2.86 -0.76
N THR A 297 9.37 -1.84 0.12
CA THR A 297 9.09 -0.43 -0.23
C THR A 297 10.06 0.08 -1.30
N GLN A 298 11.35 -0.13 -1.09
CA GLN A 298 12.37 0.27 -2.05
C GLN A 298 12.24 -0.48 -3.37
N SER A 299 12.01 -1.80 -3.33
CA SER A 299 11.80 -2.61 -4.53
C SER A 299 10.57 -2.14 -5.33
N GLY A 300 9.49 -1.73 -4.66
CA GLY A 300 8.30 -1.19 -5.33
C GLY A 300 8.57 0.15 -6.02
N LEU A 301 9.25 1.08 -5.33
CA LEU A 301 9.68 2.36 -5.94
C LEU A 301 10.61 2.14 -7.13
N LEU A 302 11.58 1.22 -7.01
CA LEU A 302 12.48 0.86 -8.12
C LEU A 302 11.73 0.24 -9.29
N ALA A 303 10.71 -0.61 -9.04
CA ALA A 303 9.87 -1.15 -10.12
C ALA A 303 9.14 -0.04 -10.88
N GLY A 304 8.68 1.01 -10.19
CA GLY A 304 8.09 2.20 -10.79
C GLY A 304 9.09 3.02 -11.61
N SER A 305 10.28 3.28 -11.04
CA SER A 305 11.37 4.00 -11.70
C SER A 305 11.83 3.31 -12.99
N LEU A 306 12.09 2.01 -12.92
CA LEU A 306 12.49 1.19 -14.08
C LEU A 306 11.40 1.17 -15.18
N ARG A 307 10.12 1.11 -14.78
CA ARG A 307 9.00 1.17 -15.73
C ARG A 307 8.90 2.52 -16.44
N GLN A 308 9.20 3.61 -15.73
CA GLN A 308 9.19 4.97 -16.30
C GLN A 308 10.46 5.30 -17.11
N GLY A 309 11.51 4.45 -17.00
CA GLY A 309 12.81 4.76 -17.59
C GLY A 309 13.51 5.94 -16.93
N ASP A 310 13.30 6.11 -15.64
CA ASP A 310 13.81 7.22 -14.82
C ASP A 310 15.14 6.80 -14.16
N ASP A 311 16.12 7.67 -14.16
CA ASP A 311 17.49 7.44 -13.68
C ASP A 311 17.76 8.06 -12.30
N ARG A 312 16.71 8.60 -11.62
CA ARG A 312 16.84 9.15 -10.25
C ARG A 312 17.30 8.08 -9.26
N ARG A 313 18.03 8.49 -8.24
CA ARG A 313 18.56 7.57 -7.26
C ARG A 313 17.57 7.33 -6.11
N ILE A 314 17.11 6.08 -5.96
CA ILE A 314 16.29 5.63 -4.85
C ILE A 314 17.19 4.94 -3.83
N VAL A 315 17.54 5.65 -2.76
CA VAL A 315 18.54 5.22 -1.78
C VAL A 315 17.86 4.65 -0.54
N GLY A 316 18.01 3.35 -0.33
CA GLY A 316 17.57 2.68 0.90
C GLY A 316 18.64 2.78 1.99
N ILE A 317 18.29 3.45 3.09
CA ILE A 317 19.11 3.44 4.32
C ILE A 317 18.71 2.21 5.13
N SER A 318 19.64 1.30 5.31
CA SER A 318 19.37 0.08 6.08
C SER A 318 19.16 0.39 7.56
N VAL A 319 18.19 -0.30 8.13
CA VAL A 319 17.95 -0.30 9.59
C VAL A 319 18.22 -1.67 10.23
N SER A 320 18.55 -2.70 9.42
CA SER A 320 18.69 -4.07 9.94
C SER A 320 19.60 -4.99 9.13
N ARG A 321 19.66 -4.87 7.80
CA ARG A 321 20.40 -5.77 6.91
C ARG A 321 21.74 -5.20 6.51
N ASN A 322 22.75 -6.07 6.35
CA ASN A 322 23.98 -5.63 5.69
C ASN A 322 23.74 -5.35 4.20
N ALA A 323 24.63 -4.56 3.59
CA ALA A 323 24.48 -4.07 2.23
C ALA A 323 24.37 -5.22 1.20
N ALA A 324 25.19 -6.25 1.30
CA ALA A 324 25.18 -7.39 0.40
C ALA A 324 23.82 -8.10 0.41
N ARG A 325 23.29 -8.42 1.61
CA ARG A 325 21.99 -9.08 1.76
C ARG A 325 20.83 -8.18 1.32
N GLY A 326 20.91 -6.88 1.59
CA GLY A 326 19.90 -5.93 1.16
C GLY A 326 19.78 -5.87 -0.37
N ARG A 327 20.91 -5.75 -1.07
CA ARG A 327 20.96 -5.75 -2.55
C ARG A 327 20.45 -7.08 -3.13
N GLU A 328 20.89 -8.21 -2.58
CA GLU A 328 20.39 -9.54 -3.02
C GLU A 328 18.87 -9.64 -2.92
N VAL A 329 18.28 -9.19 -1.80
CA VAL A 329 16.82 -9.22 -1.61
C VAL A 329 16.11 -8.29 -2.58
N ILE A 330 16.61 -7.08 -2.81
CA ILE A 330 16.01 -6.13 -3.78
C ILE A 330 16.05 -6.73 -5.19
N THR A 331 17.21 -7.27 -5.60
CA THR A 331 17.35 -7.94 -6.90
C THR A 331 16.39 -9.10 -7.04
N GLY A 332 16.29 -9.97 -6.03
CA GLY A 332 15.34 -11.09 -6.00
C GLY A 332 13.89 -10.63 -6.14
N ASN A 333 13.49 -9.63 -5.35
CA ASN A 333 12.16 -9.04 -5.40
C ASN A 333 11.81 -8.50 -6.80
N LEU A 334 12.73 -7.75 -7.42
CA LEU A 334 12.53 -7.19 -8.76
C LEU A 334 12.40 -8.28 -9.83
N ARG A 335 13.22 -9.34 -9.75
CA ARG A 335 13.16 -10.48 -10.68
C ARG A 335 11.84 -11.23 -10.57
N GLU A 336 11.38 -11.54 -9.36
CA GLU A 336 10.09 -12.21 -9.14
C GLU A 336 8.91 -11.31 -9.57
N TYR A 337 9.01 -10.02 -9.30
CA TYR A 337 8.01 -9.04 -9.74
C TYR A 337 7.92 -8.96 -11.26
N ALA A 338 9.06 -8.84 -11.92
CA ALA A 338 9.15 -8.80 -13.39
C ALA A 338 8.60 -10.09 -14.03
N LYS A 339 8.94 -11.25 -13.47
CA LYS A 339 8.41 -12.54 -13.92
C LYS A 339 6.88 -12.61 -13.78
N LYS A 340 6.34 -12.21 -12.62
CA LYS A 340 4.89 -12.25 -12.37
C LYS A 340 4.10 -11.33 -13.30
N PHE A 341 4.64 -10.16 -13.62
CA PHE A 341 3.96 -9.15 -14.45
C PHE A 341 4.48 -9.06 -15.89
N HIS A 342 5.24 -10.09 -16.34
CA HIS A 342 5.79 -10.19 -17.70
C HIS A 342 6.55 -8.95 -18.15
N ARG A 343 7.41 -8.42 -17.27
CA ARG A 343 8.22 -7.23 -17.54
C ARG A 343 9.67 -7.59 -17.81
N THR A 344 10.34 -6.77 -18.62
CA THR A 344 11.78 -6.87 -18.87
C THR A 344 12.52 -6.01 -17.85
N LEU A 345 13.58 -6.54 -17.26
CA LEU A 345 14.52 -5.79 -16.44
C LEU A 345 15.74 -5.39 -17.29
N PRO A 346 16.39 -4.26 -17.00
CA PRO A 346 17.61 -3.86 -17.68
C PRO A 346 18.78 -4.81 -17.31
N ASP A 347 19.75 -4.93 -18.20
CA ASP A 347 20.94 -5.77 -17.99
C ASP A 347 21.82 -5.24 -16.85
N ASP A 348 21.83 -3.93 -16.65
CA ASP A 348 22.55 -3.18 -15.59
C ASP A 348 21.71 -3.00 -14.31
N LEU A 349 20.74 -3.87 -14.04
CA LEU A 349 19.83 -3.77 -12.88
C LEU A 349 20.54 -3.45 -11.56
N GLU A 350 21.70 -4.04 -11.33
CA GLU A 350 22.48 -3.87 -10.09
C GLU A 350 22.96 -2.41 -9.90
N ASP A 351 23.16 -1.66 -10.97
CA ASP A 351 23.60 -0.25 -10.93
C ASP A 351 22.46 0.68 -10.47
N HIS A 352 21.20 0.27 -10.64
CA HIS A 352 20.03 1.00 -10.15
C HIS A 352 19.77 0.78 -8.66
N ILE A 353 20.41 -0.21 -8.02
CA ILE A 353 20.15 -0.56 -6.63
C ILE A 353 21.09 0.20 -5.69
N HIS A 354 20.61 1.29 -5.11
CA HIS A 354 21.33 2.07 -4.12
C HIS A 354 20.83 1.69 -2.71
N PHE A 355 21.64 0.91 -1.99
CA PHE A 355 21.35 0.45 -0.63
C PHE A 355 22.62 0.51 0.21
N THR A 356 22.55 1.13 1.39
CA THR A 356 23.68 1.28 2.30
C THR A 356 23.33 0.87 3.74
N ASP A 357 24.27 0.23 4.41
CA ASP A 357 24.22 -0.16 5.83
C ASP A 357 25.16 0.66 6.72
N SER A 358 25.82 1.66 6.15
CA SER A 358 26.82 2.49 6.86
C SER A 358 26.25 3.25 8.06
N TYR A 359 24.92 3.45 8.11
CA TYR A 359 24.24 4.29 9.10
C TYR A 359 23.29 3.48 10.01
N MET A 360 23.52 2.18 10.19
CA MET A 360 22.65 1.31 11.00
C MET A 360 22.71 1.58 12.51
N GLU A 361 23.73 2.33 12.98
CA GLU A 361 23.83 2.78 14.38
C GLU A 361 23.68 1.63 15.40
N GLY A 362 24.39 0.52 15.17
CA GLY A 362 24.36 -0.66 16.05
C GLY A 362 23.32 -1.72 15.70
N GLY A 363 22.50 -1.51 14.65
CA GLY A 363 21.54 -2.48 14.13
C GLY A 363 20.09 -2.18 14.45
N TYR A 364 19.24 -3.20 14.31
CA TYR A 364 17.79 -3.04 14.47
C TYR A 364 17.41 -2.68 15.93
N GLY A 365 16.62 -1.62 16.09
CA GLY A 365 16.20 -1.11 17.41
C GLY A 365 17.29 -0.36 18.18
N ALA A 366 18.53 -0.39 17.73
CA ALA A 366 19.60 0.44 18.29
C ALA A 366 19.51 1.87 17.75
N TRP A 367 20.08 2.82 18.49
CA TRP A 367 20.08 4.24 18.14
C TRP A 367 21.35 4.93 18.65
N SER A 368 21.58 6.14 18.15
CA SER A 368 22.68 6.99 18.59
C SER A 368 22.19 8.37 18.98
N GLU A 369 22.92 9.06 19.84
CA GLU A 369 22.56 10.42 20.25
C GLU A 369 22.51 11.41 19.07
N PRO A 370 23.41 11.37 18.05
CA PRO A 370 23.30 12.25 16.89
C PRO A 370 22.00 12.03 16.10
N ALA A 371 21.50 10.78 16.03
CA ALA A 371 20.19 10.51 15.39
C ALA A 371 19.04 11.04 16.25
N ALA A 372 19.12 10.92 17.58
CA ALA A 372 18.15 11.47 18.52
C ALA A 372 18.07 13.01 18.44
N ASP A 373 19.22 13.67 18.39
CA ASP A 373 19.28 15.13 18.24
C ASP A 373 18.59 15.60 16.96
N LEU A 374 18.81 14.88 15.87
CA LEU A 374 18.16 15.19 14.58
C LEU A 374 16.64 14.96 14.64
N ILE A 375 16.17 13.92 15.33
CA ILE A 375 14.74 13.69 15.57
C ILE A 375 14.13 14.87 16.33
N ARG A 376 14.77 15.34 17.44
CA ARG A 376 14.34 16.50 18.22
C ARG A 376 14.30 17.77 17.36
N GLN A 377 15.34 17.97 16.53
CA GLN A 377 15.41 19.11 15.61
C GLN A 377 14.26 19.10 14.60
N ILE A 378 14.02 17.96 13.93
CA ILE A 378 12.94 17.84 12.93
C ILE A 378 11.59 18.00 13.60
N TYR A 379 11.37 17.38 14.76
CA TYR A 379 10.10 17.55 15.47
C TYR A 379 9.89 19.00 15.91
N GLY A 380 10.90 19.66 16.45
CA GLY A 380 10.83 21.05 16.91
C GLY A 380 10.62 22.07 15.77
N SER A 381 11.22 21.82 14.58
CA SER A 381 11.11 22.75 13.44
C SER A 381 9.92 22.48 12.53
N GLU A 382 9.56 21.19 12.31
CA GLU A 382 8.56 20.78 11.32
C GLU A 382 7.25 20.27 11.97
N GLY A 383 7.30 19.85 13.25
CA GLY A 383 6.19 19.13 13.90
C GLY A 383 6.02 17.71 13.37
N ILE A 384 7.06 17.13 12.78
CA ILE A 384 7.02 15.80 12.15
C ILE A 384 7.69 14.78 13.07
N PRO A 385 6.94 13.77 13.58
CA PRO A 385 7.51 12.74 14.43
C PRO A 385 8.33 11.74 13.62
N LEU A 386 9.59 11.53 13.97
CA LEU A 386 10.45 10.48 13.42
C LEU A 386 10.78 9.48 14.54
N ASP A 387 10.71 8.18 14.25
CA ASP A 387 11.00 7.14 15.23
C ASP A 387 12.48 6.69 15.20
N MET A 388 12.98 6.18 16.33
CA MET A 388 14.38 5.76 16.48
C MET A 388 14.73 4.49 15.71
N THR A 389 13.77 3.62 15.42
CA THR A 389 14.01 2.32 14.77
C THR A 389 14.17 2.45 13.26
N TYR A 390 13.33 3.28 12.62
CA TYR A 390 13.23 3.37 11.18
C TYR A 390 13.50 4.77 10.64
N THR A 391 12.56 5.70 10.82
CA THR A 391 12.54 6.97 10.08
C THR A 391 13.59 7.96 10.55
N GLY A 392 13.83 8.08 11.83
CA GLY A 392 14.88 8.95 12.37
C GLY A 392 16.28 8.47 11.98
N LYS A 393 16.54 7.16 12.11
CA LYS A 393 17.80 6.55 11.65
C LYS A 393 18.02 6.77 10.16
N ALA A 394 16.97 6.58 9.34
CA ALA A 394 17.06 6.75 7.90
C ALA A 394 17.24 8.23 7.50
N PHE A 395 16.60 9.16 8.22
CA PHE A 395 16.78 10.58 7.96
C PHE A 395 18.21 11.03 8.34
N TYR A 396 18.71 10.56 9.47
CA TYR A 396 20.11 10.77 9.85
C TYR A 396 21.07 10.19 8.80
N GLY A 397 20.83 8.95 8.37
CA GLY A 397 21.63 8.31 7.32
C GLY A 397 21.57 9.05 5.98
N MET A 398 20.43 9.63 5.61
CA MET A 398 20.29 10.49 4.43
C MET A 398 21.20 11.71 4.55
N VAL A 399 21.17 12.41 5.68
CA VAL A 399 22.01 13.60 5.91
C VAL A 399 23.49 13.24 5.80
N LYS A 400 23.93 12.15 6.44
CA LYS A 400 25.31 11.66 6.38
C LYS A 400 25.70 11.21 4.98
N TYR A 401 24.84 10.49 4.27
CA TYR A 401 25.08 10.08 2.90
C TYR A 401 25.32 11.28 1.96
N LEU A 402 24.49 12.32 2.07
CA LEU A 402 24.64 13.54 1.27
C LEU A 402 25.95 14.28 1.58
N GLU A 403 26.33 14.36 2.89
CA GLU A 403 27.56 14.98 3.33
C GLU A 403 28.80 14.24 2.80
N GLU A 404 28.89 12.92 3.04
CA GLU A 404 30.03 12.08 2.69
C GLU A 404 30.24 11.97 1.16
N ASN A 405 29.16 11.97 0.39
CA ASN A 405 29.22 11.94 -1.07
C ASN A 405 29.27 13.35 -1.71
N GLN A 406 29.39 14.42 -0.91
CA GLN A 406 29.50 15.81 -1.36
C GLN A 406 28.37 16.24 -2.31
N ILE A 407 27.14 15.72 -2.08
CA ILE A 407 25.96 15.99 -2.92
C ILE A 407 25.41 17.37 -2.58
N GLN A 408 25.33 18.26 -3.59
CA GLN A 408 24.91 19.64 -3.44
C GLN A 408 24.02 20.09 -4.62
N GLY A 409 23.18 21.11 -4.38
CA GLY A 409 22.31 21.70 -5.40
C GLY A 409 21.16 20.77 -5.82
N LYS A 410 20.79 19.79 -4.98
CA LYS A 410 19.82 18.75 -5.31
C LYS A 410 18.48 18.96 -4.62
N GLN A 411 17.42 18.44 -5.24
CA GLN A 411 16.11 18.29 -4.62
C GLN A 411 15.98 16.88 -4.07
N ILE A 412 15.85 16.78 -2.76
CA ILE A 412 15.87 15.53 -2.01
C ILE A 412 14.48 15.24 -1.47
N LEU A 413 13.91 14.09 -1.83
CA LEU A 413 12.67 13.60 -1.24
C LEU A 413 12.99 12.53 -0.19
N PHE A 414 12.53 12.73 1.03
CA PHE A 414 12.50 11.68 2.05
C PHE A 414 11.10 11.07 2.11
N LEU A 415 10.98 9.75 1.96
CA LEU A 415 9.74 9.04 2.17
C LEU A 415 9.58 8.72 3.66
N HIS A 416 8.66 9.41 4.32
CA HIS A 416 8.30 9.16 5.71
C HIS A 416 7.43 7.90 5.81
N THR A 417 8.04 6.79 6.16
CA THR A 417 7.40 5.47 6.16
C THR A 417 6.54 5.18 7.41
N GLY A 418 6.32 6.17 8.27
CA GLY A 418 5.50 6.03 9.49
C GLY A 418 6.34 5.81 10.73
N GLY A 419 5.81 5.03 11.70
CA GLY A 419 6.48 4.76 12.97
C GLY A 419 6.01 5.66 14.12
N THR A 420 4.91 6.38 13.96
CA THR A 420 4.38 7.32 14.97
C THR A 420 4.25 6.70 16.38
N PRO A 421 3.73 5.48 16.58
CA PRO A 421 3.72 4.90 17.93
C PRO A 421 5.10 4.70 18.55
N LEU A 422 6.13 4.39 17.74
CA LEU A 422 7.51 4.25 18.22
C LEU A 422 8.17 5.60 18.54
N PHE A 423 7.65 6.71 18.01
CA PHE A 423 8.07 8.05 18.41
C PHE A 423 7.63 8.35 19.86
N PHE A 424 6.46 7.87 20.29
CA PHE A 424 6.07 8.00 21.70
C PHE A 424 6.99 7.18 22.63
N ASP A 425 7.45 6.01 22.19
CA ASP A 425 8.44 5.23 22.94
C ASP A 425 9.78 5.98 23.06
N PHE A 426 10.14 6.79 22.07
CA PHE A 426 11.31 7.67 22.13
C PHE A 426 11.11 8.77 23.18
N LEU A 427 9.99 9.47 23.19
CA LEU A 427 9.70 10.52 24.17
C LEU A 427 9.71 9.97 25.60
N GLU A 428 9.13 8.79 25.86
CA GLU A 428 9.16 8.15 27.18
C GLU A 428 10.59 7.81 27.66
N GLN A 429 11.54 7.67 26.76
CA GLN A 429 12.95 7.43 27.11
C GLN A 429 13.69 8.71 27.48
N GLU A 430 13.29 9.83 26.90
CA GLU A 430 13.88 11.13 27.19
C GLU A 430 13.51 11.68 28.58
N ASP A 431 12.33 11.26 29.09
CA ASP A 431 11.84 11.67 30.40
C ASP A 431 12.47 10.86 31.56
N LYS A 432 13.32 9.85 31.28
CA LYS A 432 14.01 9.00 32.26
C LYS A 432 15.46 9.34 32.39
#